data_33db31e9590909a19c1bdf2b5f8da57e
#
_entry.id   33db31e9590909a19c1bdf2b5f8da57e
#
_cell.length_a   1.000
_cell.length_b   1.000
_cell.length_c   1.000
_cell.angle_alpha   90.00
_cell.angle_beta   90.00
_cell.angle_gamma   90.00
#
_symmetry.space_group_name_H-M   'P 1'
#
loop_
_entity.id
_entity.type
_entity.pdbx_description
1 polymer ?
#
loop_
_entity_poly.entity_id
_entity_poly.type
_entity_poly.pdbx_seq_one_letter_code
_entity_poly.pdbx_strand_id
1 'polypeptide(L)'
;PKKFTKGSKGEEFWIWLQLKTIADIGIIGLPNAGKSSLLASITSANPKIANYKFTTLNPNLGVTIYDDKEITLADIPGLIEGAHTGTGLGIKFLKHIERCKSLLHLIDITENNLEESYNQVRNELGEYSSDLLKKDELIVLNKIDLLDEIEVNEKVKNFKKKTKKNVLLLSTLRKDALMKVKAKLINYVS
;
A
#
# COMPACT_ATOMS: atom_id res chain seq x y z
N PRO A 1 30.51 -52.08 15.56
CA PRO A 1 29.26 -52.71 15.16
C PRO A 1 29.26 -52.92 13.66
N LYS A 2 29.19 -54.18 13.22
CA LYS A 2 29.19 -54.57 11.81
C LYS A 2 27.79 -54.64 11.19
N LYS A 3 26.76 -54.12 11.88
CA LYS A 3 25.39 -54.10 11.39
C LYS A 3 24.96 -52.67 11.04
N PHE A 4 24.58 -52.45 9.80
CA PHE A 4 24.00 -51.20 9.31
C PHE A 4 22.65 -51.52 8.71
N THR A 5 21.70 -50.61 8.86
CA THR A 5 20.42 -50.66 8.13
C THR A 5 20.61 -49.97 6.80
N LYS A 6 20.19 -50.61 5.71
CA LYS A 6 20.14 -49.94 4.40
C LYS A 6 19.11 -48.83 4.48
N GLY A 7 19.48 -47.61 4.03
CA GLY A 7 18.53 -46.53 3.87
C GLY A 7 17.43 -46.88 2.87
N SER A 8 16.23 -46.37 3.07
CA SER A 8 15.16 -46.41 2.07
C SER A 8 15.47 -45.48 0.90
N LYS A 9 14.90 -45.77 -0.27
CA LYS A 9 14.95 -44.82 -1.41
C LYS A 9 14.29 -43.51 -1.00
N GLY A 10 14.87 -42.40 -1.39
CA GLY A 10 14.23 -41.08 -1.27
C GLY A 10 12.98 -41.01 -2.11
N GLU A 11 12.02 -40.25 -1.66
CA GLU A 11 10.79 -39.94 -2.40
C GLU A 11 10.92 -38.56 -3.04
N GLU A 12 10.53 -38.44 -4.30
CA GLU A 12 10.54 -37.18 -5.05
C GLU A 12 9.11 -36.76 -5.34
N PHE A 13 8.77 -35.51 -5.03
CA PHE A 13 7.44 -34.95 -5.26
C PHE A 13 7.55 -33.64 -6.03
N TRP A 14 6.65 -33.44 -6.97
CA TRP A 14 6.39 -32.12 -7.54
C TRP A 14 5.45 -31.37 -6.63
N ILE A 15 5.88 -30.21 -6.14
CA ILE A 15 5.06 -29.31 -5.32
C ILE A 15 4.84 -27.98 -6.02
N TRP A 16 3.62 -27.45 -5.94
CA TRP A 16 3.31 -26.10 -6.38
C TRP A 16 3.48 -25.14 -5.23
N LEU A 17 4.38 -24.18 -5.39
CA LEU A 17 4.58 -23.10 -4.44
C LEU A 17 3.90 -21.84 -4.98
N GLN A 18 2.97 -21.29 -4.21
CA GLN A 18 2.30 -20.04 -4.51
C GLN A 18 2.65 -18.99 -3.48
N LEU A 19 3.33 -17.93 -3.88
CA LEU A 19 3.56 -16.76 -3.02
C LEU A 19 2.24 -16.02 -2.85
N LYS A 20 1.68 -16.03 -1.64
CA LYS A 20 0.39 -15.36 -1.34
C LYS A 20 0.54 -13.88 -1.01
N THR A 21 1.62 -13.47 -0.35
CA THR A 21 1.85 -12.10 0.08
C THR A 21 2.91 -11.44 -0.80
N ILE A 22 2.63 -10.26 -1.34
CA ILE A 22 3.58 -9.48 -2.15
C ILE A 22 4.26 -8.42 -1.30
N ALA A 23 3.49 -7.76 -0.44
CA ALA A 23 3.97 -6.74 0.48
C ALA A 23 3.11 -6.73 1.75
N ASP A 24 3.64 -6.15 2.81
CA ASP A 24 2.85 -5.94 4.01
C ASP A 24 1.81 -4.85 3.79
N ILE A 25 2.21 -3.76 3.11
CA ILE A 25 1.36 -2.58 2.90
C ILE A 25 1.28 -2.23 1.42
N GLY A 26 0.06 -2.15 0.90
CA GLY A 26 -0.22 -1.61 -0.43
C GLY A 26 -0.52 -0.12 -0.35
N ILE A 27 0.19 0.70 -1.13
CA ILE A 27 -0.06 2.14 -1.23
C ILE A 27 -1.12 2.38 -2.31
N ILE A 28 -2.23 2.98 -1.90
CA ILE A 28 -3.37 3.31 -2.77
C ILE A 28 -3.66 4.81 -2.74
N GLY A 29 -4.37 5.32 -3.71
CA GLY A 29 -4.77 6.73 -3.81
C GLY A 29 -4.87 7.19 -5.24
N LEU A 30 -5.47 8.35 -5.46
CA LEU A 30 -5.64 8.99 -6.76
C LEU A 30 -4.31 9.26 -7.47
N PRO A 31 -4.28 9.46 -8.80
CA PRO A 31 -3.11 9.98 -9.49
C PRO A 31 -2.58 11.25 -8.81
N ASN A 32 -1.27 11.44 -8.83
CA ASN A 32 -0.59 12.59 -8.24
C ASN A 32 -0.74 12.78 -6.71
N ALA A 33 -1.38 11.87 -5.98
CA ALA A 33 -1.40 11.91 -4.51
C ALA A 33 -0.02 11.82 -3.85
N GLY A 34 1.03 11.42 -4.62
CA GLY A 34 2.40 11.35 -4.15
C GLY A 34 2.84 9.95 -3.72
N LYS A 35 2.20 8.89 -4.22
CA LYS A 35 2.48 7.49 -3.85
C LYS A 35 3.94 7.09 -4.09
N SER A 36 4.44 7.29 -5.29
CA SER A 36 5.83 6.95 -5.65
C SER A 36 6.84 7.84 -4.92
N SER A 37 6.51 9.11 -4.68
CA SER A 37 7.33 10.02 -3.87
C SER A 37 7.41 9.56 -2.42
N LEU A 38 6.28 9.13 -1.86
CA LEU A 38 6.25 8.55 -0.51
C LEU A 38 7.11 7.29 -0.46
N LEU A 39 6.93 6.36 -1.40
CA LEU A 39 7.72 5.13 -1.43
C LEU A 39 9.21 5.43 -1.49
N ALA A 40 9.65 6.33 -2.36
CA ALA A 40 11.05 6.73 -2.48
C ALA A 40 11.60 7.40 -1.20
N SER A 41 10.77 8.19 -0.50
CA SER A 41 11.19 8.91 0.70
C SER A 41 11.19 8.05 1.96
N ILE A 42 10.33 7.03 2.04
CA ILE A 42 10.16 6.21 3.23
C ILE A 42 11.07 4.99 3.25
N THR A 43 11.53 4.54 2.08
CA THR A 43 12.37 3.33 1.95
C THR A 43 13.83 3.61 2.23
N SER A 44 14.52 2.59 2.76
CA SER A 44 15.94 2.67 3.13
C SER A 44 16.89 2.50 1.95
N ALA A 45 16.39 1.98 0.83
CA ALA A 45 17.11 1.78 -0.43
C ALA A 45 16.21 2.18 -1.60
N ASN A 46 16.80 2.40 -2.78
CA ASN A 46 16.01 2.68 -3.97
C ASN A 46 14.96 1.61 -4.21
N PRO A 47 13.69 2.00 -4.44
CA PRO A 47 12.62 1.04 -4.74
C PRO A 47 13.02 0.16 -5.92
N LYS A 48 12.78 -1.14 -5.80
CA LYS A 48 13.05 -2.10 -6.86
C LYS A 48 11.77 -2.42 -7.61
N ILE A 49 11.84 -2.36 -8.94
CA ILE A 49 10.78 -2.87 -9.80
C ILE A 49 10.81 -4.40 -9.70
N ALA A 50 9.74 -4.99 -9.20
CA ALA A 50 9.66 -6.44 -9.08
C ALA A 50 8.96 -7.05 -10.30
N ASN A 51 9.71 -7.81 -11.10
CA ASN A 51 9.19 -8.56 -12.23
C ASN A 51 8.58 -9.89 -11.77
N TYR A 52 7.30 -9.88 -11.44
CA TYR A 52 6.58 -11.13 -11.20
C TYR A 52 6.08 -11.69 -12.53
N LYS A 53 6.39 -12.97 -12.83
CA LYS A 53 6.01 -13.66 -14.09
C LYS A 53 4.51 -13.66 -14.41
N PHE A 54 3.67 -13.30 -13.44
CA PHE A 54 2.21 -13.27 -13.55
C PHE A 54 1.63 -11.84 -13.54
N THR A 55 2.47 -10.82 -13.70
CA THR A 55 2.05 -9.40 -13.67
C THR A 55 2.43 -8.71 -14.97
N THR A 56 1.48 -8.00 -15.55
CA THR A 56 1.73 -7.12 -16.72
C THR A 56 2.14 -5.71 -16.31
N LEU A 57 1.87 -5.33 -15.05
CA LEU A 57 2.33 -4.10 -14.41
C LEU A 57 3.20 -4.50 -13.22
N ASN A 58 4.41 -4.00 -13.19
CA ASN A 58 5.37 -4.32 -12.15
C ASN A 58 5.18 -3.33 -10.99
N PRO A 59 4.81 -3.80 -9.78
CA PRO A 59 4.75 -2.93 -8.63
C PRO A 59 6.16 -2.44 -8.25
N ASN A 60 6.26 -1.19 -7.84
CA ASN A 60 7.46 -0.69 -7.21
C ASN A 60 7.45 -1.13 -5.75
N LEU A 61 8.41 -1.97 -5.38
CA LEU A 61 8.56 -2.42 -4.00
C LEU A 61 9.62 -1.61 -3.27
N GLY A 62 9.34 -1.27 -2.06
CA GLY A 62 10.28 -0.63 -1.16
C GLY A 62 10.25 -1.27 0.22
N VAL A 63 11.40 -1.28 0.87
CA VAL A 63 11.53 -1.80 2.22
C VAL A 63 11.95 -0.67 3.13
N THR A 64 11.27 -0.56 4.26
CA THR A 64 11.63 0.37 5.33
C THR A 64 11.84 -0.40 6.62
N ILE A 65 12.72 0.12 7.47
CA ILE A 65 12.99 -0.45 8.79
C ILE A 65 12.58 0.58 9.83
N TYR A 66 11.86 0.13 10.83
CA TYR A 66 11.53 0.91 12.01
C TYR A 66 11.46 -0.01 13.24
N ASP A 67 12.18 0.36 14.30
CA ASP A 67 12.25 -0.43 15.55
C ASP A 67 12.62 -1.91 15.28
N ASP A 68 13.69 -2.12 14.51
CA ASP A 68 14.23 -3.43 14.08
C ASP A 68 13.23 -4.31 13.31
N LYS A 69 12.08 -3.77 12.94
CA LYS A 69 11.08 -4.45 12.10
C LYS A 69 11.18 -3.98 10.66
N GLU A 70 11.22 -4.93 9.77
CA GLU A 70 11.19 -4.70 8.34
C GLU A 70 9.74 -4.65 7.84
N ILE A 71 9.40 -3.61 7.08
CA ILE A 71 8.08 -3.39 6.49
C ILE A 71 8.25 -3.27 4.99
N THR A 72 7.60 -4.14 4.25
CA THR A 72 7.57 -4.10 2.78
C THR A 72 6.36 -3.30 2.30
N LEU A 73 6.62 -2.26 1.48
CA LEU A 73 5.58 -1.44 0.86
C LEU A 73 5.56 -1.70 -0.65
N ALA A 74 4.37 -1.70 -1.23
CA ALA A 74 4.16 -1.77 -2.66
C ALA A 74 3.44 -0.49 -3.14
N ASP A 75 4.11 0.30 -3.99
CA ASP A 75 3.43 1.31 -4.79
C ASP A 75 2.84 0.62 -6.01
N ILE A 76 1.54 0.63 -6.06
CA ILE A 76 0.80 -0.07 -7.07
C ILE A 76 0.23 1.00 -8.03
N PRO A 77 0.86 1.27 -9.19
CA PRO A 77 0.41 2.27 -10.14
C PRO A 77 -0.89 1.84 -10.83
N GLY A 78 -1.80 2.76 -11.11
CA GLY A 78 -2.92 2.54 -12.03
C GLY A 78 -4.27 2.20 -11.40
N LEU A 79 -4.54 2.56 -10.13
CA LEU A 79 -5.86 2.35 -9.51
C LEU A 79 -6.99 3.08 -10.29
N ILE A 80 -6.70 4.15 -11.01
CA ILE A 80 -7.73 5.04 -11.59
C ILE A 80 -7.56 5.27 -13.11
N GLU A 81 -6.40 4.98 -13.69
CA GLU A 81 -6.16 5.22 -15.12
C GLU A 81 -6.68 4.11 -16.03
N GLY A 82 -7.91 3.64 -15.86
CA GLY A 82 -8.49 2.69 -16.80
C GLY A 82 -9.40 1.61 -16.25
N ALA A 83 -9.79 1.66 -14.99
CA ALA A 83 -10.79 0.72 -14.46
C ALA A 83 -12.12 0.86 -15.20
N HIS A 84 -12.51 2.07 -15.60
CA HIS A 84 -13.73 2.35 -16.34
C HIS A 84 -13.68 1.98 -17.83
N THR A 85 -12.50 1.75 -18.42
CA THR A 85 -12.36 1.48 -19.87
C THR A 85 -12.42 0.02 -20.26
N GLY A 86 -12.65 -0.89 -19.31
CA GLY A 86 -12.83 -2.33 -19.62
C GLY A 86 -11.55 -3.02 -20.15
N THR A 87 -10.40 -2.38 -20.17
CA THR A 87 -9.17 -2.91 -20.78
C THR A 87 -8.48 -4.01 -19.98
N GLY A 88 -9.08 -4.47 -18.88
CA GLY A 88 -8.54 -5.59 -18.07
C GLY A 88 -7.27 -5.25 -17.27
N LEU A 89 -6.74 -4.04 -17.39
CA LEU A 89 -5.56 -3.55 -16.67
C LEU A 89 -5.85 -3.39 -15.17
N GLY A 90 -6.99 -2.81 -14.80
CA GLY A 90 -7.41 -2.61 -13.41
C GLY A 90 -7.55 -3.92 -12.64
N ILE A 91 -8.12 -4.97 -13.25
CA ILE A 91 -8.35 -6.27 -12.59
C ILE A 91 -7.03 -6.96 -12.21
N LYS A 92 -6.02 -6.92 -13.09
CA LYS A 92 -4.70 -7.52 -12.81
C LYS A 92 -3.99 -6.83 -11.66
N PHE A 93 -4.20 -5.55 -11.56
CA PHE A 93 -3.68 -4.66 -10.55
C PHE A 93 -4.27 -4.91 -9.16
N LEU A 94 -5.58 -5.03 -9.06
CA LEU A 94 -6.28 -5.28 -7.81
C LEU A 94 -5.91 -6.62 -7.17
N LYS A 95 -5.48 -7.61 -7.99
CA LYS A 95 -4.86 -8.85 -7.51
C LYS A 95 -3.57 -8.65 -6.70
N HIS A 96 -2.86 -7.54 -6.92
CA HIS A 96 -1.68 -7.22 -6.10
C HIS A 96 -2.09 -6.64 -4.76
N ILE A 97 -3.13 -5.80 -4.73
CA ILE A 97 -3.68 -5.26 -3.48
C ILE A 97 -4.25 -6.37 -2.61
N GLU A 98 -4.91 -7.37 -3.19
CA GLU A 98 -5.38 -8.55 -2.44
C GLU A 98 -4.25 -9.23 -1.67
N ARG A 99 -3.03 -9.20 -2.21
CA ARG A 99 -1.83 -9.81 -1.63
C ARG A 99 -1.08 -8.93 -0.66
N CYS A 100 -1.58 -7.75 -0.34
CA CYS A 100 -1.08 -6.92 0.74
C CYS A 100 -1.87 -7.22 2.02
N LYS A 101 -1.23 -7.17 3.19
CA LYS A 101 -1.91 -7.36 4.47
C LYS A 101 -2.83 -6.19 4.78
N SER A 102 -2.34 -4.96 4.63
CA SER A 102 -3.02 -3.71 4.95
C SER A 102 -2.83 -2.67 3.85
N LEU A 103 -3.59 -1.59 3.92
CA LEU A 103 -3.56 -0.52 2.93
C LEU A 103 -3.08 0.80 3.55
N LEU A 104 -2.27 1.54 2.82
CA LEU A 104 -1.97 2.95 3.08
C LEU A 104 -2.67 3.79 2.01
N HIS A 105 -3.73 4.48 2.40
CA HIS A 105 -4.49 5.33 1.49
C HIS A 105 -3.96 6.76 1.55
N LEU A 106 -3.30 7.17 0.48
CA LEU A 106 -2.70 8.48 0.34
C LEU A 106 -3.64 9.41 -0.40
N ILE A 107 -3.98 10.54 0.23
CA ILE A 107 -4.87 11.57 -0.33
C ILE A 107 -4.12 12.89 -0.39
N ASP A 108 -4.19 13.59 -1.50
CA ASP A 108 -3.65 14.94 -1.63
C ASP A 108 -4.54 15.91 -0.87
N ILE A 109 -3.99 16.60 0.14
CA ILE A 109 -4.77 17.54 0.97
C ILE A 109 -5.21 18.79 0.18
N THR A 110 -4.57 19.07 -0.96
CA THR A 110 -4.95 20.22 -1.82
C THR A 110 -6.24 20.01 -2.59
N GLU A 111 -6.73 18.77 -2.69
CA GLU A 111 -8.00 18.47 -3.33
C GLU A 111 -9.16 19.25 -2.73
N ASN A 112 -10.10 19.68 -3.59
CA ASN A 112 -11.24 20.48 -3.16
C ASN A 112 -12.19 19.69 -2.25
N ASN A 113 -12.38 18.39 -2.51
CA ASN A 113 -13.25 17.51 -1.75
C ASN A 113 -12.53 16.21 -1.36
N LEU A 114 -11.90 16.20 -0.18
CA LEU A 114 -11.16 15.05 0.32
C LEU A 114 -12.04 13.80 0.53
N GLU A 115 -13.32 14.00 0.89
CA GLU A 115 -14.27 12.90 1.07
C GLU A 115 -14.58 12.22 -0.26
N GLU A 116 -14.77 13.00 -1.33
CA GLU A 116 -15.02 12.47 -2.66
C GLU A 116 -13.82 11.69 -3.17
N SER A 117 -12.60 12.24 -3.04
CA SER A 117 -11.35 11.57 -3.38
C SER A 117 -11.17 10.26 -2.61
N TYR A 118 -11.50 10.25 -1.31
CA TYR A 118 -11.49 9.05 -0.50
C TYR A 118 -12.50 8.01 -0.99
N ASN A 119 -13.76 8.42 -1.18
CA ASN A 119 -14.83 7.52 -1.58
C ASN A 119 -14.63 6.96 -2.99
N GLN A 120 -14.06 7.72 -3.90
CA GLN A 120 -13.75 7.27 -5.27
C GLN A 120 -12.84 6.04 -5.23
N VAL A 121 -11.75 6.10 -4.48
CA VAL A 121 -10.82 4.97 -4.33
C VAL A 121 -11.50 3.79 -3.63
N ARG A 122 -12.30 4.04 -2.60
CA ARG A 122 -13.01 2.99 -1.86
C ARG A 122 -14.05 2.28 -2.71
N ASN A 123 -14.78 3.03 -3.53
CA ASN A 123 -15.77 2.47 -4.45
C ASN A 123 -15.09 1.57 -5.49
N GLU A 124 -13.98 2.01 -6.08
CA GLU A 124 -13.22 1.22 -7.04
C GLU A 124 -12.70 -0.09 -6.45
N LEU A 125 -12.19 -0.06 -5.21
CA LEU A 125 -11.82 -1.27 -4.47
C LEU A 125 -13.03 -2.19 -4.25
N GLY A 126 -14.18 -1.62 -3.90
CA GLY A 126 -15.41 -2.35 -3.62
C GLY A 126 -16.04 -3.00 -4.85
N GLU A 127 -15.99 -2.32 -5.99
CA GLU A 127 -16.44 -2.87 -7.28
C GLU A 127 -15.65 -4.10 -7.70
N TYR A 128 -14.37 -4.17 -7.33
CA TYR A 128 -13.55 -5.33 -7.59
C TYR A 128 -13.78 -6.46 -6.58
N SER A 129 -13.69 -6.16 -5.28
CA SER A 129 -13.87 -7.15 -4.22
C SER A 129 -14.25 -6.50 -2.89
N SER A 130 -15.33 -6.99 -2.30
CA SER A 130 -15.74 -6.55 -0.95
C SER A 130 -14.71 -6.88 0.13
N ASP A 131 -13.82 -7.84 -0.10
CA ASP A 131 -12.77 -8.21 0.85
C ASP A 131 -11.68 -7.15 0.94
N LEU A 132 -11.44 -6.38 -0.13
CA LEU A 132 -10.52 -5.24 -0.09
C LEU A 132 -11.02 -4.14 0.84
N LEU A 133 -12.34 -3.97 0.94
CA LEU A 133 -12.95 -2.99 1.85
C LEU A 133 -12.80 -3.35 3.33
N LYS A 134 -12.55 -4.63 3.63
CA LYS A 134 -12.37 -5.14 5.00
C LYS A 134 -10.94 -5.03 5.51
N LYS A 135 -9.98 -4.77 4.61
CA LYS A 135 -8.57 -4.63 5.00
C LYS A 135 -8.38 -3.42 5.90
N ASP A 136 -7.46 -3.57 6.84
CA ASP A 136 -7.02 -2.45 7.67
C ASP A 136 -6.42 -1.35 6.81
N GLU A 137 -6.81 -0.10 7.08
CA GLU A 137 -6.49 1.05 6.25
C GLU A 137 -5.93 2.19 7.10
N LEU A 138 -4.72 2.63 6.77
CA LEU A 138 -4.13 3.86 7.31
C LEU A 138 -4.33 5.00 6.31
N ILE A 139 -5.12 6.00 6.68
CA ILE A 139 -5.39 7.16 5.83
C ILE A 139 -4.36 8.26 6.12
N VAL A 140 -3.73 8.76 5.07
CA VAL A 140 -2.68 9.79 5.15
C VAL A 140 -3.02 10.94 4.22
N LEU A 141 -3.17 12.14 4.76
CA LEU A 141 -3.30 13.38 3.99
C LEU A 141 -1.89 13.92 3.70
N ASN A 142 -1.51 13.89 2.43
CA ASN A 142 -0.18 14.29 1.96
C ASN A 142 -0.17 15.72 1.43
N LYS A 143 1.03 16.28 1.26
CA LYS A 143 1.32 17.61 0.73
C LYS A 143 0.84 18.75 1.65
N ILE A 144 0.88 18.53 2.97
CA ILE A 144 0.48 19.56 3.94
C ILE A 144 1.38 20.81 3.89
N ASP A 145 2.53 20.71 3.26
CA ASP A 145 3.46 21.82 3.02
C ASP A 145 2.95 22.86 2.01
N LEU A 146 1.90 22.51 1.25
CA LEU A 146 1.30 23.41 0.24
C LEU A 146 0.16 24.28 0.78
N LEU A 147 -0.26 24.07 2.02
CA LEU A 147 -1.34 24.80 2.69
C LEU A 147 -0.87 25.41 3.99
N ASP A 148 -1.55 26.44 4.45
CA ASP A 148 -1.30 26.97 5.78
C ASP A 148 -1.92 26.09 6.88
N GLU A 149 -1.51 26.31 8.12
CA GLU A 149 -1.92 25.48 9.26
C GLU A 149 -3.44 25.58 9.52
N ILE A 150 -4.05 26.72 9.25
CA ILE A 150 -5.49 26.94 9.43
C ILE A 150 -6.27 26.10 8.43
N GLU A 151 -5.90 26.19 7.15
CA GLU A 151 -6.51 25.43 6.06
C GLU A 151 -6.36 23.91 6.28
N VAL A 152 -5.18 23.44 6.69
CA VAL A 152 -4.93 22.03 7.03
C VAL A 152 -5.88 21.57 8.13
N ASN A 153 -5.99 22.33 9.24
CA ASN A 153 -6.82 21.99 10.37
C ASN A 153 -8.31 21.96 10.00
N GLU A 154 -8.80 22.90 9.20
CA GLU A 154 -10.18 22.92 8.72
C GLU A 154 -10.48 21.71 7.83
N LYS A 155 -9.64 21.41 6.85
CA LYS A 155 -9.79 20.27 5.96
C LYS A 155 -9.81 18.95 6.74
N VAL A 156 -8.90 18.78 7.69
CA VAL A 156 -8.85 17.59 8.58
C VAL A 156 -10.12 17.46 9.39
N LYS A 157 -10.60 18.55 10.01
CA LYS A 157 -11.82 18.55 10.81
C LYS A 157 -13.03 18.16 9.97
N ASN A 158 -13.16 18.74 8.79
CA ASN A 158 -14.25 18.46 7.86
C ASN A 158 -14.22 17.00 7.39
N PHE A 159 -13.05 16.49 7.00
CA PHE A 159 -12.86 15.10 6.59
C PHE A 159 -13.25 14.12 7.71
N LYS A 160 -12.75 14.33 8.95
CA LYS A 160 -13.08 13.50 10.09
C LYS A 160 -14.57 13.53 10.42
N LYS A 161 -15.22 14.69 10.33
CA LYS A 161 -16.67 14.84 10.57
C LYS A 161 -17.49 14.00 9.60
N LYS A 162 -17.13 14.01 8.34
CA LYS A 162 -17.87 13.33 7.26
C LYS A 162 -17.58 11.83 7.21
N THR A 163 -16.33 11.42 7.30
CA THR A 163 -15.91 10.02 7.13
C THR A 163 -15.86 9.23 8.44
N LYS A 164 -15.80 9.92 9.58
CA LYS A 164 -15.56 9.35 10.93
C LYS A 164 -14.24 8.57 11.03
N LYS A 165 -13.29 8.84 10.12
CA LYS A 165 -11.99 8.20 10.06
C LYS A 165 -10.89 9.08 10.65
N ASN A 166 -9.91 8.44 11.28
CA ASN A 166 -8.69 9.12 11.71
C ASN A 166 -7.71 9.21 10.54
N VAL A 167 -6.96 10.32 10.51
CA VAL A 167 -5.97 10.56 9.47
C VAL A 167 -4.63 10.96 10.08
N LEU A 168 -3.54 10.64 9.39
CA LEU A 168 -2.23 11.21 9.62
C LEU A 168 -1.95 12.32 8.61
N LEU A 169 -1.13 13.27 9.03
CA LEU A 169 -0.66 14.37 8.19
C LEU A 169 0.76 14.09 7.72
N LEU A 170 1.01 14.29 6.44
CA LEU A 170 2.28 14.00 5.80
C LEU A 170 2.70 15.14 4.87
N SER A 171 3.99 15.45 4.91
CA SER A 171 4.73 16.02 3.80
C SER A 171 5.90 15.09 3.52
N THR A 172 6.02 14.62 2.29
CA THR A 172 7.15 13.75 1.88
C THR A 172 8.50 14.48 1.94
N LEU A 173 8.47 15.81 2.06
CA LEU A 173 9.66 16.66 2.22
C LEU A 173 10.14 16.74 3.68
N ARG A 174 9.30 16.34 4.64
CA ARG A 174 9.57 16.49 6.09
C ARG A 174 9.87 15.14 6.73
N LYS A 175 11.11 14.99 7.22
CA LYS A 175 11.57 13.74 7.87
C LYS A 175 10.77 13.37 9.13
N ASP A 176 10.38 14.37 9.94
CA ASP A 176 9.57 14.16 11.15
C ASP A 176 8.20 13.55 10.84
N ALA A 177 7.55 14.01 9.77
CA ALA A 177 6.27 13.47 9.30
C ALA A 177 6.42 12.03 8.78
N LEU A 178 7.47 11.75 8.01
CA LEU A 178 7.78 10.40 7.55
C LEU A 178 8.01 9.42 8.70
N MET A 179 8.72 9.83 9.75
CA MET A 179 8.95 9.00 10.94
C MET A 179 7.65 8.67 11.67
N LYS A 180 6.70 9.61 11.77
CA LYS A 180 5.37 9.36 12.35
C LYS A 180 4.59 8.32 11.54
N VAL A 181 4.67 8.39 10.20
CA VAL A 181 4.03 7.39 9.33
C VAL A 181 4.68 6.03 9.55
N LYS A 182 6.03 5.91 9.54
CA LYS A 182 6.74 4.66 9.82
C LYS A 182 6.30 4.02 11.14
N ALA A 183 6.28 4.82 12.22
CA ALA A 183 5.85 4.36 13.54
C ALA A 183 4.41 3.82 13.56
N LYS A 184 3.52 4.39 12.74
CA LYS A 184 2.15 3.89 12.63
C LYS A 184 2.04 2.63 11.79
N LEU A 185 2.84 2.51 10.72
CA LEU A 185 2.79 1.34 9.82
C LEU A 185 3.09 0.02 10.54
N ILE A 186 3.91 0.02 11.59
CA ILE A 186 4.20 -1.18 12.39
C ILE A 186 2.92 -1.81 12.92
N ASN A 187 1.94 -1.03 13.35
CA ASN A 187 0.70 -1.54 13.91
C ASN A 187 -0.20 -2.24 12.87
N TYR A 188 0.14 -2.12 11.59
CA TYR A 188 -0.60 -2.70 10.47
C TYR A 188 0.10 -3.92 9.86
N VAL A 189 1.27 -4.28 10.38
CA VAL A 189 2.10 -5.41 9.89
C VAL A 189 2.09 -6.62 10.83
N SER A 190 1.68 -6.38 12.08
CA SER A 190 1.62 -7.39 13.15
C SER A 190 0.57 -8.46 12.88
#